data_bb206c357df0248e50b1827f8d9993ff
#
_entry.id   bb206c357df0248e50b1827f8d9993ff
#
_cell.length_a   1.000
_cell.length_b   1.000
_cell.length_c   1.000
_cell.angle_alpha   90.00
_cell.angle_beta   90.00
_cell.angle_gamma   90.00
#
_symmetry.space_group_name_H-M   'P 1'
#
loop_
_entity.id
_entity.type
_entity.pdbx_description
1 polymer ?
#
loop_
_entity_poly.entity_id
_entity_poly.type
_entity_poly.pdbx_seq_one_letter_code
_entity_poly.pdbx_strand_id
1 'polypeptide(L)'
;SPLDRSSAASDVYKRQFQNKPVSQLIWEKLPVSISLGLWTFFLSYLIAVPLGIAKAVRAGTRFDFVSSLFVLVGYAIPGFVLGVALLVIFGGQLEWFPLRGLVSPDWAELSWPARIVDYLWHIALPVTSMVLGSFAVTAMLTKNAFLEEIRKQYVVTARAKGLGERQILWRHVLRNALLPIMTGFPAAFIGAFFTGSLLIETLFSLDGLGWLSYESIIRRDYPVVLGTLFLFTLIGLFTKLISDLSYIWVDPRVKFD
;
A
#
# COMPACT_ATOMS: atom_id res chain seq x y z
N SER A 1 -33.06 6.64 36.19
CA SER A 1 -34.01 5.74 35.49
C SER A 1 -33.19 4.82 34.57
N PRO A 2 -33.60 3.55 34.35
CA PRO A 2 -32.87 2.61 33.42
C PRO A 2 -32.79 3.12 31.98
N LEU A 3 -33.67 4.00 31.57
CA LEU A 3 -33.72 4.63 30.25
C LEU A 3 -32.56 5.63 30.03
N ASP A 4 -32.09 6.26 31.08
CA ASP A 4 -30.98 7.25 31.00
C ASP A 4 -29.61 6.58 30.80
N ARG A 5 -29.44 5.35 31.30
CA ARG A 5 -28.19 4.59 31.11
C ARG A 5 -28.08 4.02 29.71
N SER A 6 -29.19 3.72 29.04
CA SER A 6 -29.15 3.23 27.64
C SER A 6 -28.87 4.36 26.65
N SER A 7 -29.33 5.58 26.89
CA SER A 7 -29.03 6.74 26.06
C SER A 7 -27.55 7.15 26.18
N ALA A 8 -27.01 7.20 27.40
CA ALA A 8 -25.62 7.51 27.65
C ALA A 8 -24.66 6.48 27.01
N ALA A 9 -25.01 5.18 27.04
CA ALA A 9 -24.24 4.14 26.38
C ALA A 9 -24.32 4.26 24.85
N SER A 10 -25.45 4.67 24.28
CA SER A 10 -25.60 4.88 22.84
C SER A 10 -24.84 6.11 22.34
N ASP A 11 -24.68 7.15 23.18
CA ASP A 11 -23.98 8.38 22.82
C ASP A 11 -22.45 8.22 22.78
N VAL A 12 -21.91 7.26 23.50
CA VAL A 12 -20.46 6.92 23.45
C VAL A 12 -20.03 6.41 22.08
N TYR A 13 -20.94 5.84 21.28
CA TYR A 13 -20.66 5.31 19.94
C TYR A 13 -21.01 6.29 18.82
N LYS A 14 -21.45 7.51 19.14
CA LYS A 14 -21.79 8.54 18.16
C LYS A 14 -20.70 9.59 18.11
N ARG A 15 -20.44 10.12 16.90
CA ARG A 15 -19.56 11.29 16.75
C ARG A 15 -20.17 12.46 17.53
N GLN A 16 -19.38 13.03 18.44
CA GLN A 16 -19.82 14.09 19.35
C GLN A 16 -20.36 15.32 18.61
N PHE A 17 -19.83 15.60 17.40
CA PHE A 17 -20.20 16.79 16.62
C PHE A 17 -21.20 16.55 15.47
N GLN A 18 -21.40 15.31 15.03
CA GLN A 18 -22.29 15.01 13.88
C GLN A 18 -23.44 14.05 14.22
N ASN A 19 -23.54 13.60 15.45
CA ASN A 19 -24.59 12.67 15.91
C ASN A 19 -24.75 11.39 15.03
N LYS A 20 -23.65 10.98 14.36
CA LYS A 20 -23.61 9.78 13.52
C LYS A 20 -22.88 8.65 14.26
N PRO A 21 -23.28 7.38 14.08
CA PRO A 21 -22.50 6.23 14.57
C PRO A 21 -21.07 6.23 14.02
N VAL A 22 -20.10 5.91 14.88
CA VAL A 22 -18.68 5.84 14.47
C VAL A 22 -18.46 4.83 13.34
N SER A 23 -19.17 3.68 13.39
CA SER A 23 -19.13 2.67 12.32
C SER A 23 -19.55 3.22 10.96
N GLN A 24 -20.62 4.04 10.93
CA GLN A 24 -21.08 4.66 9.69
C GLN A 24 -20.02 5.61 9.12
N LEU A 25 -19.39 6.43 9.96
CA LEU A 25 -18.32 7.34 9.52
C LEU A 25 -17.14 6.57 8.92
N ILE A 26 -16.75 5.46 9.55
CA ILE A 26 -15.69 4.60 9.03
C ILE A 26 -16.07 4.02 7.68
N TRP A 27 -17.29 3.49 7.51
CA TRP A 27 -17.76 2.96 6.24
C TRP A 27 -17.82 4.01 5.12
N GLU A 28 -18.23 5.24 5.43
CA GLU A 28 -18.26 6.34 4.46
C GLU A 28 -16.88 6.73 3.95
N LYS A 29 -15.82 6.59 4.78
CA LYS A 29 -14.43 6.98 4.45
C LYS A 29 -13.58 5.82 3.89
N LEU A 30 -13.98 4.60 4.17
CA LEU A 30 -13.25 3.39 3.78
C LEU A 30 -12.96 3.29 2.27
N PRO A 31 -13.88 3.59 1.34
CA PRO A 31 -13.63 3.47 -0.10
C PRO A 31 -12.43 4.30 -0.58
N VAL A 32 -12.23 5.49 -0.03
CA VAL A 32 -11.08 6.35 -0.40
C VAL A 32 -9.76 5.71 0.02
N SER A 33 -9.66 5.28 1.28
CA SER A 33 -8.45 4.65 1.79
C SER A 33 -8.16 3.31 1.11
N ILE A 34 -9.19 2.48 0.86
CA ILE A 34 -9.06 1.24 0.08
C ILE A 34 -8.53 1.56 -1.32
N SER A 35 -9.11 2.54 -2.00
CA SER A 35 -8.69 2.94 -3.34
C SER A 35 -7.19 3.28 -3.38
N LEU A 36 -6.75 4.21 -2.52
CA LEU A 36 -5.35 4.62 -2.45
C LEU A 36 -4.42 3.45 -2.08
N GLY A 37 -4.81 2.68 -1.07
CA GLY A 37 -4.01 1.57 -0.58
C GLY A 37 -3.85 0.45 -1.61
N LEU A 38 -4.93 0.04 -2.27
CA LEU A 38 -4.89 -1.01 -3.29
C LEU A 38 -4.06 -0.60 -4.51
N TRP A 39 -4.28 0.60 -5.05
CA TRP A 39 -3.48 1.07 -6.18
C TRP A 39 -2.00 1.18 -5.83
N THR A 40 -1.69 1.72 -4.64
CA THR A 40 -0.31 1.80 -4.16
C THR A 40 0.30 0.41 -4.03
N PHE A 41 -0.41 -0.54 -3.44
CA PHE A 41 0.03 -1.90 -3.27
C PHE A 41 0.30 -2.59 -4.61
N PHE A 42 -0.68 -2.63 -5.51
CA PHE A 42 -0.54 -3.31 -6.79
C PHE A 42 0.55 -2.69 -7.65
N LEU A 43 0.61 -1.37 -7.77
CA LEU A 43 1.64 -0.70 -8.57
C LEU A 43 3.03 -0.86 -7.95
N SER A 44 3.14 -0.82 -6.62
CA SER A 44 4.42 -1.07 -5.96
C SER A 44 4.94 -2.46 -6.26
N TYR A 45 4.12 -3.52 -6.14
CA TYR A 45 4.54 -4.88 -6.46
C TYR A 45 4.79 -5.07 -7.95
N LEU A 46 3.94 -4.51 -8.81
CA LEU A 46 4.07 -4.59 -10.27
C LEU A 46 5.38 -3.99 -10.78
N ILE A 47 5.86 -2.92 -10.13
CA ILE A 47 7.12 -2.25 -10.48
C ILE A 47 8.30 -2.89 -9.74
N ALA A 48 8.17 -3.10 -8.44
CA ALA A 48 9.27 -3.52 -7.57
C ALA A 48 9.78 -4.93 -7.86
N VAL A 49 8.87 -5.88 -8.07
CA VAL A 49 9.27 -7.29 -8.27
C VAL A 49 10.04 -7.46 -9.59
N PRO A 50 9.54 -7.03 -10.76
CA PRO A 50 10.32 -7.11 -12.00
C PRO A 50 11.63 -6.33 -11.93
N LEU A 51 11.63 -5.14 -11.33
CA LEU A 51 12.83 -4.34 -11.16
C LEU A 51 13.87 -5.07 -10.28
N GLY A 52 13.44 -5.63 -9.14
CA GLY A 52 14.30 -6.38 -8.24
C GLY A 52 14.95 -7.60 -8.92
N ILE A 53 14.15 -8.36 -9.69
CA ILE A 53 14.66 -9.48 -10.51
C ILE A 53 15.68 -9.00 -11.53
N ALA A 54 15.36 -7.95 -12.30
CA ALA A 54 16.24 -7.41 -13.32
C ALA A 54 17.57 -6.91 -12.72
N LYS A 55 17.52 -6.31 -11.53
CA LYS A 55 18.72 -5.86 -10.77
C LYS A 55 19.55 -7.03 -10.27
N ALA A 56 18.92 -8.10 -9.80
CA ALA A 56 19.63 -9.30 -9.35
C ALA A 56 20.37 -10.02 -10.50
N VAL A 57 19.68 -10.19 -11.63
CA VAL A 57 20.24 -10.82 -12.83
C VAL A 57 21.39 -10.01 -13.41
N ARG A 58 21.34 -8.66 -13.30
CA ARG A 58 22.33 -7.73 -13.79
C ARG A 58 23.17 -7.11 -12.68
N ALA A 59 23.34 -7.81 -11.56
CA ALA A 59 24.07 -7.30 -10.41
C ALA A 59 25.50 -6.87 -10.77
N GLY A 60 25.93 -5.71 -10.25
CA GLY A 60 27.25 -5.13 -10.53
C GLY A 60 27.38 -4.42 -11.88
N THR A 61 26.34 -4.39 -12.72
CA THR A 61 26.34 -3.63 -13.98
C THR A 61 25.94 -2.17 -13.77
N ARG A 62 26.14 -1.34 -14.82
CA ARG A 62 25.66 0.06 -14.82
C ARG A 62 24.16 0.17 -14.60
N PHE A 63 23.38 -0.77 -15.13
CA PHE A 63 21.93 -0.83 -14.89
C PHE A 63 21.60 -1.00 -13.41
N ASP A 64 22.27 -1.94 -12.74
CA ASP A 64 22.06 -2.15 -11.29
C ASP A 64 22.45 -0.91 -10.49
N PHE A 65 23.59 -0.28 -10.81
CA PHE A 65 24.02 0.95 -10.13
C PHE A 65 23.03 2.11 -10.31
N VAL A 66 22.69 2.43 -11.57
CA VAL A 66 21.80 3.56 -11.89
C VAL A 66 20.40 3.32 -11.31
N SER A 67 19.83 2.13 -11.48
CA SER A 67 18.52 1.81 -10.90
C SER A 67 18.55 1.79 -9.36
N SER A 68 19.68 1.41 -8.72
CA SER A 68 19.84 1.54 -7.27
C SER A 68 19.84 2.98 -6.81
N LEU A 69 20.47 3.87 -7.57
CA LEU A 69 20.46 5.31 -7.26
C LEU A 69 19.04 5.88 -7.33
N PHE A 70 18.25 5.55 -8.37
CA PHE A 70 16.85 5.97 -8.47
C PHE A 70 15.99 5.42 -7.33
N VAL A 71 16.15 4.13 -6.99
CA VAL A 71 15.43 3.51 -5.86
C VAL A 71 15.80 4.20 -4.55
N LEU A 72 17.08 4.49 -4.32
CA LEU A 72 17.57 5.16 -3.12
C LEU A 72 17.04 6.60 -3.01
N VAL A 73 17.10 7.36 -4.09
CA VAL A 73 16.57 8.73 -4.13
C VAL A 73 15.06 8.73 -3.87
N GLY A 74 14.31 7.84 -4.53
CA GLY A 74 12.86 7.71 -4.30
C GLY A 74 12.52 7.30 -2.86
N TYR A 75 13.35 6.47 -2.24
CA TYR A 75 13.20 6.06 -0.84
C TYR A 75 13.56 7.18 0.16
N ALA A 76 14.56 7.99 -0.17
CA ALA A 76 15.04 9.07 0.71
C ALA A 76 14.07 10.25 0.79
N ILE A 77 13.23 10.46 -0.23
CA ILE A 77 12.24 11.52 -0.24
C ILE A 77 10.96 11.03 0.45
N PRO A 78 10.52 11.68 1.56
CA PRO A 78 9.24 11.33 2.17
C PRO A 78 8.10 11.46 1.17
N GLY A 79 7.20 10.46 1.09
CA GLY A 79 6.13 10.42 0.09
C GLY A 79 5.25 11.67 0.06
N PHE A 80 4.99 12.29 1.24
CA PHE A 80 4.21 13.55 1.28
C PHE A 80 4.97 14.74 0.68
N VAL A 81 6.31 14.81 0.84
CA VAL A 81 7.13 15.86 0.22
C VAL A 81 7.10 15.73 -1.29
N LEU A 82 7.20 14.51 -1.78
CA LEU A 82 7.02 14.22 -3.21
C LEU A 82 5.61 14.58 -3.67
N GLY A 83 4.57 14.25 -2.86
CA GLY A 83 3.19 14.60 -3.13
C GLY A 83 3.00 16.12 -3.28
N VAL A 84 3.61 16.92 -2.38
CA VAL A 84 3.61 18.40 -2.50
C VAL A 84 4.26 18.84 -3.80
N ALA A 85 5.44 18.32 -4.13
CA ALA A 85 6.14 18.68 -5.35
C ALA A 85 5.32 18.32 -6.61
N LEU A 86 4.74 17.12 -6.66
CA LEU A 86 3.87 16.69 -7.76
C LEU A 86 2.62 17.58 -7.88
N LEU A 87 1.97 17.88 -6.75
CA LEU A 87 0.78 18.72 -6.74
C LEU A 87 1.08 20.14 -7.23
N VAL A 88 2.18 20.75 -6.76
CA VAL A 88 2.57 22.12 -7.16
C VAL A 88 2.94 22.18 -8.64
N ILE A 89 3.75 21.24 -9.10
CA ILE A 89 4.25 21.24 -10.48
C ILE A 89 3.14 20.83 -11.46
N PHE A 90 2.56 19.64 -11.27
CA PHE A 90 1.65 19.04 -12.23
C PHE A 90 0.18 19.45 -12.05
N GLY A 91 -0.21 19.81 -10.83
CA GLY A 91 -1.55 20.27 -10.55
C GLY A 91 -1.67 21.80 -10.61
N GLY A 92 -0.69 22.53 -10.03
CA GLY A 92 -0.74 23.98 -9.92
C GLY A 92 -0.12 24.73 -11.09
N GLN A 93 1.11 24.40 -11.50
CA GLN A 93 1.83 25.15 -12.54
C GLN A 93 1.48 24.69 -13.95
N LEU A 94 1.43 23.36 -14.18
CA LEU A 94 1.15 22.78 -15.49
C LEU A 94 -0.34 22.53 -15.72
N GLU A 95 -1.14 22.49 -14.64
CA GLU A 95 -2.59 22.22 -14.69
C GLU A 95 -2.96 20.92 -15.41
N TRP A 96 -2.05 19.92 -15.35
CA TRP A 96 -2.26 18.63 -16.03
C TRP A 96 -3.12 17.66 -15.21
N PHE A 97 -3.15 17.83 -13.89
CA PHE A 97 -3.86 16.93 -12.97
C PHE A 97 -4.74 17.72 -11.99
N PRO A 98 -5.84 17.11 -11.53
CA PRO A 98 -6.69 17.72 -10.53
C PRO A 98 -5.95 17.98 -9.21
N LEU A 99 -6.29 19.08 -8.56
CA LEU A 99 -5.68 19.47 -7.28
C LEU A 99 -6.33 18.76 -6.09
N ARG A 100 -7.59 18.33 -6.21
CA ARG A 100 -8.40 17.87 -5.08
C ARG A 100 -9.42 16.82 -5.47
N GLY A 101 -9.79 15.99 -4.48
CA GLY A 101 -10.90 15.05 -4.60
C GLY A 101 -10.50 13.74 -5.29
N LEU A 102 -11.37 12.75 -5.12
CA LEU A 102 -11.20 11.43 -5.73
C LEU A 102 -11.77 11.37 -7.15
N VAL A 103 -12.72 12.22 -7.43
CA VAL A 103 -13.43 12.35 -8.72
C VAL A 103 -13.91 13.78 -8.92
N SER A 104 -14.23 14.16 -10.16
CA SER A 104 -14.82 15.45 -10.51
C SER A 104 -16.22 15.64 -9.91
N PRO A 105 -16.66 16.90 -9.67
CA PRO A 105 -18.00 17.17 -9.15
C PRO A 105 -19.15 16.66 -10.02
N ASP A 106 -18.96 16.64 -11.33
CA ASP A 106 -19.89 16.16 -12.35
C ASP A 106 -19.74 14.67 -12.69
N TRP A 107 -18.94 13.92 -11.88
CA TRP A 107 -18.65 12.50 -12.13
C TRP A 107 -19.91 11.65 -12.35
N ALA A 108 -20.99 11.94 -11.62
CA ALA A 108 -22.24 11.20 -11.75
C ALA A 108 -22.93 11.37 -13.12
N GLU A 109 -22.62 12.45 -13.84
CA GLU A 109 -23.17 12.78 -15.16
C GLU A 109 -22.32 12.17 -16.28
N LEU A 110 -21.08 11.75 -15.99
CA LEU A 110 -20.16 11.19 -16.98
C LEU A 110 -20.61 9.80 -17.44
N SER A 111 -20.23 9.44 -18.67
CA SER A 111 -20.35 8.08 -19.21
C SER A 111 -19.41 7.13 -18.45
N TRP A 112 -19.71 5.83 -18.42
CA TRP A 112 -18.90 4.84 -17.71
C TRP A 112 -17.39 4.87 -18.05
N PRO A 113 -16.96 4.95 -19.33
CA PRO A 113 -15.53 5.08 -19.64
C PRO A 113 -14.93 6.39 -19.11
N ALA A 114 -15.68 7.50 -19.21
CA ALA A 114 -15.22 8.80 -18.72
C ALA A 114 -15.06 8.81 -17.18
N ARG A 115 -15.94 8.13 -16.44
CA ARG A 115 -15.83 7.96 -14.98
C ARG A 115 -14.55 7.25 -14.57
N ILE A 116 -14.16 6.20 -15.32
CA ILE A 116 -12.92 5.47 -15.05
C ILE A 116 -11.71 6.37 -15.30
N VAL A 117 -11.69 7.09 -16.42
CA VAL A 117 -10.60 8.00 -16.77
C VAL A 117 -10.49 9.12 -15.75
N ASP A 118 -11.61 9.75 -15.37
CA ASP A 118 -11.66 10.81 -14.37
C ASP A 118 -11.11 10.34 -13.02
N TYR A 119 -11.57 9.17 -12.54
CA TYR A 119 -11.07 8.57 -11.32
C TYR A 119 -9.56 8.29 -11.37
N LEU A 120 -9.07 7.66 -12.45
CA LEU A 120 -7.64 7.37 -12.61
C LEU A 120 -6.80 8.64 -12.66
N TRP A 121 -7.33 9.70 -13.24
CA TRP A 121 -6.68 11.01 -13.30
C TRP A 121 -6.54 11.64 -11.92
N HIS A 122 -7.59 11.58 -11.10
CA HIS A 122 -7.57 12.14 -9.75
C HIS A 122 -6.62 11.38 -8.81
N ILE A 123 -6.51 10.06 -8.93
CA ILE A 123 -5.62 9.27 -8.08
C ILE A 123 -4.17 9.24 -8.56
N ALA A 124 -3.87 9.72 -9.78
CA ALA A 124 -2.54 9.59 -10.38
C ALA A 124 -1.42 10.19 -9.50
N LEU A 125 -1.56 11.44 -9.06
CA LEU A 125 -0.55 12.11 -8.24
C LEU A 125 -0.47 11.53 -6.81
N PRO A 126 -1.59 11.34 -6.08
CA PRO A 126 -1.58 10.71 -4.76
C PRO A 126 -0.90 9.34 -4.77
N VAL A 127 -1.33 8.45 -5.68
CA VAL A 127 -0.80 7.10 -5.77
C VAL A 127 0.68 7.10 -6.18
N THR A 128 1.09 7.95 -7.13
CA THR A 128 2.50 8.06 -7.54
C THR A 128 3.39 8.44 -6.35
N SER A 129 2.95 9.40 -5.53
CA SER A 129 3.71 9.81 -4.34
C SER A 129 3.85 8.69 -3.31
N MET A 130 2.81 7.88 -3.13
CA MET A 130 2.82 6.74 -2.21
C MET A 130 3.65 5.56 -2.75
N VAL A 131 3.54 5.26 -4.04
CA VAL A 131 4.28 4.17 -4.71
C VAL A 131 5.78 4.42 -4.64
N LEU A 132 6.25 5.63 -4.96
CA LEU A 132 7.68 5.95 -4.94
C LEU A 132 8.32 5.80 -3.55
N GLY A 133 7.55 6.02 -2.47
CA GLY A 133 8.00 5.74 -1.11
C GLY A 133 8.01 4.26 -0.72
N SER A 134 7.13 3.45 -1.29
CA SER A 134 6.91 2.06 -0.85
C SER A 134 7.63 1.00 -1.70
N PHE A 135 7.78 1.19 -3.02
CA PHE A 135 8.32 0.17 -3.93
C PHE A 135 9.79 -0.15 -3.67
N ALA A 136 10.54 0.80 -3.11
CA ALA A 136 11.99 0.66 -2.92
C ALA A 136 12.34 -0.53 -2.02
N VAL A 137 11.63 -0.67 -0.88
CA VAL A 137 11.85 -1.77 0.07
C VAL A 137 11.57 -3.11 -0.61
N THR A 138 10.46 -3.23 -1.32
CA THR A 138 10.07 -4.46 -2.03
C THR A 138 11.06 -4.78 -3.16
N ALA A 139 11.53 -3.79 -3.91
CA ALA A 139 12.53 -3.98 -4.96
C ALA A 139 13.88 -4.47 -4.41
N MET A 140 14.34 -3.90 -3.29
CA MET A 140 15.58 -4.33 -2.64
C MET A 140 15.44 -5.72 -2.02
N LEU A 141 14.31 -6.02 -1.36
CA LEU A 141 14.01 -7.36 -0.84
C LEU A 141 14.04 -8.40 -1.97
N THR A 142 13.37 -8.10 -3.09
CA THR A 142 13.33 -8.97 -4.26
C THR A 142 14.73 -9.18 -4.84
N LYS A 143 15.52 -8.10 -5.02
CA LYS A 143 16.90 -8.20 -5.49
C LYS A 143 17.72 -9.13 -4.59
N ASN A 144 17.68 -8.92 -3.28
CA ASN A 144 18.50 -9.68 -2.33
C ASN A 144 18.09 -11.15 -2.29
N ALA A 145 16.81 -11.46 -2.26
CA ALA A 145 16.30 -12.83 -2.30
C ALA A 145 16.73 -13.57 -3.58
N PHE A 146 16.66 -12.89 -4.74
CA PHE A 146 17.15 -13.46 -6.00
C PHE A 146 18.66 -13.66 -6.03
N LEU A 147 19.44 -12.71 -5.52
CA LEU A 147 20.90 -12.84 -5.46
C LEU A 147 21.33 -14.00 -4.58
N GLU A 148 20.66 -14.20 -3.46
CA GLU A 148 20.91 -15.33 -2.58
C GLU A 148 20.63 -16.66 -3.29
N GLU A 149 19.47 -16.78 -3.94
CA GLU A 149 19.08 -18.00 -4.64
C GLU A 149 19.95 -18.32 -5.85
N ILE A 150 20.35 -17.34 -6.65
CA ILE A 150 21.22 -17.53 -7.83
C ILE A 150 22.60 -18.13 -7.43
N ARG A 151 23.07 -17.89 -6.20
CA ARG A 151 24.35 -18.35 -5.70
C ARG A 151 24.32 -19.77 -5.09
N LYS A 152 23.13 -20.36 -4.92
CA LYS A 152 22.97 -21.68 -4.30
C LYS A 152 23.51 -22.82 -5.18
N GLN A 153 23.95 -23.88 -4.54
CA GLN A 153 24.58 -25.03 -5.19
C GLN A 153 23.69 -25.72 -6.25
N TYR A 154 22.37 -25.75 -6.04
CA TYR A 154 21.47 -26.34 -7.03
C TYR A 154 21.47 -25.59 -8.37
N VAL A 155 21.73 -24.27 -8.37
CA VAL A 155 21.86 -23.46 -9.59
C VAL A 155 23.14 -23.85 -10.34
N VAL A 156 24.24 -24.03 -9.60
CA VAL A 156 25.52 -24.49 -10.19
C VAL A 156 25.32 -25.88 -10.81
N THR A 157 24.64 -26.78 -10.11
CA THR A 157 24.33 -28.12 -10.62
C THR A 157 23.47 -28.08 -11.88
N ALA A 158 22.47 -27.21 -11.91
CA ALA A 158 21.61 -27.04 -13.09
C ALA A 158 22.40 -26.54 -14.31
N ARG A 159 23.35 -25.61 -14.12
CA ARG A 159 24.27 -25.16 -15.17
C ARG A 159 25.16 -26.28 -15.66
N ALA A 160 25.73 -27.07 -14.75
CA ALA A 160 26.58 -28.23 -15.07
C ALA A 160 25.83 -29.30 -15.89
N LYS A 161 24.50 -29.39 -15.73
CA LYS A 161 23.62 -30.27 -16.52
C LYS A 161 23.20 -29.67 -17.88
N GLY A 162 23.76 -28.49 -18.27
CA GLY A 162 23.51 -27.86 -19.56
C GLY A 162 22.19 -27.10 -19.68
N LEU A 163 21.48 -26.82 -18.57
CA LEU A 163 20.27 -26.01 -18.60
C LEU A 163 20.59 -24.56 -18.93
N GLY A 164 19.78 -23.95 -19.82
CA GLY A 164 19.94 -22.54 -20.18
C GLY A 164 19.61 -21.58 -19.02
N GLU A 165 20.31 -20.44 -18.92
CA GLU A 165 20.13 -19.44 -17.85
C GLU A 165 18.67 -19.00 -17.64
N ARG A 166 17.95 -18.78 -18.75
CA ARG A 166 16.52 -18.41 -18.69
C ARG A 166 15.69 -19.50 -18.00
N GLN A 167 15.94 -20.77 -18.31
CA GLN A 167 15.24 -21.90 -17.72
C GLN A 167 15.57 -22.03 -16.24
N ILE A 168 16.84 -21.85 -15.85
CA ILE A 168 17.28 -21.86 -14.45
C ILE A 168 16.59 -20.75 -13.67
N LEU A 169 16.61 -19.51 -14.17
CA LEU A 169 16.02 -18.36 -13.50
C LEU A 169 14.52 -18.52 -13.29
N TRP A 170 13.76 -18.83 -14.35
CA TRP A 170 12.30 -18.87 -14.27
C TRP A 170 11.74 -20.14 -13.63
N ARG A 171 12.39 -21.28 -13.77
CA ARG A 171 11.86 -22.56 -13.29
C ARG A 171 12.41 -22.95 -11.91
N HIS A 172 13.64 -22.56 -11.59
CA HIS A 172 14.30 -22.99 -10.36
C HIS A 172 14.52 -21.84 -9.37
N VAL A 173 15.04 -20.70 -9.81
CA VAL A 173 15.35 -19.58 -8.91
C VAL A 173 14.11 -18.80 -8.51
N LEU A 174 13.25 -18.42 -9.46
CA LEU A 174 12.07 -17.58 -9.24
C LEU A 174 11.18 -18.13 -8.11
N ARG A 175 10.88 -19.41 -8.16
CA ARG A 175 9.98 -20.06 -7.21
C ARG A 175 10.49 -19.93 -5.76
N ASN A 176 11.78 -20.11 -5.55
CA ASN A 176 12.38 -20.06 -4.22
C ASN A 176 12.65 -18.61 -3.77
N ALA A 177 13.11 -17.76 -4.69
CA ALA A 177 13.41 -16.36 -4.41
C ALA A 177 12.16 -15.52 -4.10
N LEU A 178 10.98 -15.92 -4.59
CA LEU A 178 9.72 -15.25 -4.27
C LEU A 178 9.14 -15.65 -2.92
N LEU A 179 9.62 -16.71 -2.27
CA LEU A 179 9.06 -17.16 -0.97
C LEU A 179 8.98 -16.03 0.06
N PRO A 180 10.05 -15.24 0.34
CA PRO A 180 9.97 -14.15 1.32
C PRO A 180 8.96 -13.06 0.94
N ILE A 181 8.76 -12.84 -0.37
CA ILE A 181 7.82 -11.86 -0.89
C ILE A 181 6.39 -12.38 -0.76
N MET A 182 6.15 -13.64 -1.11
CA MET A 182 4.86 -14.30 -1.03
C MET A 182 4.36 -14.45 0.40
N THR A 183 5.26 -14.69 1.37
CA THR A 183 4.90 -14.78 2.79
C THR A 183 4.45 -13.45 3.37
N GLY A 184 5.06 -12.34 2.94
CA GLY A 184 4.67 -10.98 3.35
C GLY A 184 3.46 -10.42 2.61
N PHE A 185 3.12 -11.00 1.43
CA PHE A 185 2.08 -10.48 0.54
C PHE A 185 0.68 -10.40 1.19
N PRO A 186 0.16 -11.44 1.89
CA PRO A 186 -1.17 -11.36 2.48
C PRO A 186 -1.30 -10.26 3.52
N ALA A 187 -0.29 -10.08 4.38
CA ALA A 187 -0.28 -9.01 5.37
C ALA A 187 -0.23 -7.63 4.70
N ALA A 188 0.63 -7.46 3.70
CA ALA A 188 0.74 -6.22 2.94
C ALA A 188 -0.55 -5.92 2.16
N PHE A 189 -1.19 -6.93 1.57
CA PHE A 189 -2.46 -6.79 0.86
C PHE A 189 -3.59 -6.35 1.78
N ILE A 190 -3.78 -7.03 2.91
CA ILE A 190 -4.81 -6.66 3.89
C ILE A 190 -4.50 -5.28 4.47
N GLY A 191 -3.23 -5.01 4.80
CA GLY A 191 -2.78 -3.71 5.27
C GLY A 191 -3.15 -2.58 4.30
N ALA A 192 -3.08 -2.82 2.99
CA ALA A 192 -3.41 -1.84 1.97
C ALA A 192 -4.85 -1.32 2.04
N PHE A 193 -5.82 -2.13 2.53
CA PHE A 193 -7.20 -1.69 2.72
C PHE A 193 -7.35 -0.62 3.81
N PHE A 194 -6.42 -0.57 4.74
CA PHE A 194 -6.54 0.25 5.95
C PHE A 194 -5.38 1.23 6.11
N THR A 195 -4.43 1.21 5.19
CA THR A 195 -3.31 2.16 5.17
C THR A 195 -3.79 3.49 4.60
N GLY A 196 -4.56 4.22 5.40
CA GLY A 196 -4.81 5.62 5.13
C GLY A 196 -3.50 6.38 5.25
N SER A 197 -3.19 7.22 4.29
CA SER A 197 -2.08 8.16 4.40
C SER A 197 -2.60 9.52 4.81
N LEU A 198 -2.61 9.80 6.10
CA LEU A 198 -3.07 11.07 6.64
C LEU A 198 -2.56 12.28 5.84
N LEU A 199 -1.25 12.32 5.61
CA LEU A 199 -0.63 13.46 4.94
C LEU A 199 -1.03 13.55 3.46
N ILE A 200 -1.14 12.43 2.75
CA ILE A 200 -1.57 12.40 1.35
C ILE A 200 -3.06 12.73 1.24
N GLU A 201 -3.89 12.14 2.09
CA GLU A 201 -5.32 12.44 2.12
C GLU A 201 -5.58 13.92 2.40
N THR A 202 -4.83 14.52 3.34
CA THR A 202 -4.91 15.95 3.63
C THR A 202 -4.48 16.79 2.44
N LEU A 203 -3.33 16.46 1.84
CA LEU A 203 -2.72 17.22 0.75
C LEU A 203 -3.64 17.30 -0.49
N PHE A 204 -4.22 16.16 -0.86
CA PHE A 204 -5.10 16.05 -2.03
C PHE A 204 -6.59 16.22 -1.69
N SER A 205 -6.92 16.64 -0.46
CA SER A 205 -8.29 16.80 0.04
C SER A 205 -9.14 15.55 -0.18
N LEU A 206 -8.59 14.39 0.11
CA LEU A 206 -9.23 13.09 0.03
C LEU A 206 -9.86 12.75 1.38
N ASP A 207 -11.14 12.40 1.37
CA ASP A 207 -11.93 12.19 2.58
C ASP A 207 -11.86 10.73 3.03
N GLY A 208 -10.66 10.28 3.42
CA GLY A 208 -10.37 8.91 3.84
C GLY A 208 -10.27 8.72 5.36
N LEU A 209 -9.86 7.50 5.77
CA LEU A 209 -9.73 7.11 7.18
C LEU A 209 -8.59 7.85 7.90
N GLY A 210 -7.52 8.16 7.20
CA GLY A 210 -6.40 8.94 7.75
C GLY A 210 -6.85 10.35 8.11
N TRP A 211 -7.57 11.01 7.20
CA TRP A 211 -8.15 12.32 7.43
C TRP A 211 -9.16 12.30 8.59
N LEU A 212 -10.07 11.31 8.61
CA LEU A 212 -11.04 11.13 9.70
C LEU A 212 -10.34 11.02 11.06
N SER A 213 -9.28 10.21 11.15
CA SER A 213 -8.52 10.01 12.39
C SER A 213 -7.89 11.32 12.87
N TYR A 214 -7.26 12.06 11.96
CA TYR A 214 -6.63 13.35 12.29
C TYR A 214 -7.64 14.40 12.73
N GLU A 215 -8.70 14.60 11.96
CA GLU A 215 -9.75 15.56 12.26
C GLU A 215 -10.37 15.26 13.65
N SER A 216 -10.58 14.00 13.95
CA SER A 216 -11.14 13.57 15.23
C SER A 216 -10.22 13.87 16.41
N ILE A 217 -8.89 13.73 16.23
CA ILE A 217 -7.92 14.09 17.26
C ILE A 217 -7.92 15.60 17.50
N ILE A 218 -7.86 16.41 16.44
CA ILE A 218 -7.86 17.87 16.54
C ILE A 218 -9.15 18.38 17.20
N ARG A 219 -10.28 17.79 16.84
CA ARG A 219 -11.61 18.15 17.41
C ARG A 219 -11.90 17.50 18.76
N ARG A 220 -10.98 16.68 19.29
CA ARG A 220 -11.15 15.92 20.53
C ARG A 220 -12.42 15.05 20.53
N ASP A 221 -12.75 14.46 19.37
CA ASP A 221 -13.88 13.55 19.21
C ASP A 221 -13.46 12.14 19.68
N TYR A 222 -13.42 11.96 20.99
CA TYR A 222 -12.95 10.73 21.63
C TYR A 222 -13.65 9.46 21.16
N PRO A 223 -14.99 9.43 20.95
CA PRO A 223 -15.65 8.25 20.41
C PRO A 223 -15.08 7.80 19.06
N VAL A 224 -14.81 8.73 18.15
CA VAL A 224 -14.23 8.41 16.82
C VAL A 224 -12.75 8.00 16.96
N VAL A 225 -11.98 8.70 17.78
CA VAL A 225 -10.56 8.35 18.04
C VAL A 225 -10.44 6.93 18.60
N LEU A 226 -11.23 6.60 19.62
CA LEU A 226 -11.19 5.27 20.24
C LEU A 226 -11.76 4.20 19.29
N GLY A 227 -12.82 4.51 18.54
CA GLY A 227 -13.42 3.60 17.58
C GLY A 227 -12.49 3.27 16.42
N THR A 228 -11.79 4.27 15.86
CA THR A 228 -10.79 4.05 14.79
C THR A 228 -9.57 3.29 15.32
N LEU A 229 -9.06 3.61 16.52
CA LEU A 229 -7.98 2.89 17.16
C LEU A 229 -8.34 1.42 17.40
N PHE A 230 -9.53 1.15 17.94
CA PHE A 230 -10.01 -0.22 18.15
C PHE A 230 -10.12 -0.99 16.84
N LEU A 231 -10.71 -0.39 15.81
CA LEU A 231 -10.84 -1.01 14.50
C LEU A 231 -9.48 -1.34 13.90
N PHE A 232 -8.56 -0.38 13.86
CA PHE A 232 -7.22 -0.61 13.30
C PHE A 232 -6.43 -1.67 14.06
N THR A 233 -6.56 -1.71 15.39
CA THR A 233 -5.94 -2.74 16.21
C THR A 233 -6.52 -4.13 15.90
N LEU A 234 -7.85 -4.23 15.81
CA LEU A 234 -8.52 -5.49 15.48
C LEU A 234 -8.10 -5.99 14.09
N ILE A 235 -8.09 -5.11 13.09
CA ILE A 235 -7.64 -5.43 11.73
C ILE A 235 -6.16 -5.86 11.74
N GLY A 236 -5.31 -5.15 12.49
CA GLY A 236 -3.90 -5.52 12.64
C GLY A 236 -3.72 -6.94 13.20
N LEU A 237 -4.51 -7.32 14.21
CA LEU A 237 -4.49 -8.67 14.77
C LEU A 237 -4.97 -9.72 13.76
N PHE A 238 -6.05 -9.46 13.03
CA PHE A 238 -6.52 -10.36 11.97
C PHE A 238 -5.51 -10.48 10.83
N THR A 239 -4.90 -9.38 10.43
CA THR A 239 -3.86 -9.36 9.39
C THR A 239 -2.67 -10.21 9.81
N LYS A 240 -2.23 -10.07 11.06
CA LYS A 240 -1.14 -10.89 11.61
C LYS A 240 -1.50 -12.37 11.62
N LEU A 241 -2.70 -12.71 12.09
CA LEU A 241 -3.17 -14.11 12.09
C LEU A 241 -3.20 -14.70 10.67
N ILE A 242 -3.73 -13.97 9.69
CA ILE A 242 -3.77 -14.42 8.29
C ILE A 242 -2.35 -14.55 7.73
N SER A 243 -1.45 -13.63 8.08
CA SER A 243 -0.04 -13.73 7.67
C SER A 243 0.61 -14.99 8.23
N ASP A 244 0.41 -15.29 9.52
CA ASP A 244 0.98 -16.47 10.17
C ASP A 244 0.41 -17.77 9.56
N LEU A 245 -0.88 -17.81 9.28
CA LEU A 245 -1.51 -18.94 8.58
C LEU A 245 -1.02 -19.08 7.13
N SER A 246 -0.83 -17.98 6.42
CA SER A 246 -0.30 -17.97 5.06
C SER A 246 1.12 -18.49 5.00
N TYR A 247 1.92 -18.20 6.04
CA TYR A 247 3.28 -18.68 6.16
C TYR A 247 3.34 -20.22 6.19
N ILE A 248 2.46 -20.86 6.96
CA ILE A 248 2.35 -22.33 7.00
C ILE A 248 1.95 -22.90 5.64
N TRP A 249 1.04 -22.21 4.94
CA TRP A 249 0.53 -22.67 3.65
C TRP A 249 1.56 -22.54 2.52
N VAL A 250 2.41 -21.54 2.58
CA VAL A 250 3.46 -21.26 1.58
C VAL A 250 4.71 -22.11 1.85
N ASP A 251 5.09 -22.31 3.12
CA ASP A 251 6.22 -23.16 3.53
C ASP A 251 5.79 -24.24 4.54
N PRO A 252 5.43 -25.45 4.05
CA PRO A 252 5.01 -26.56 4.91
C PRO A 252 6.08 -27.09 5.87
N ARG A 253 7.32 -26.60 5.78
CA ARG A 253 8.44 -26.99 6.64
C ARG A 253 8.43 -26.28 7.98
N VAL A 254 7.68 -25.20 8.09
CA VAL A 254 7.51 -24.45 9.34
C VAL A 254 6.54 -25.22 10.24
N LYS A 255 7.04 -25.72 11.37
CA LYS A 255 6.23 -26.28 12.45
C LYS A 255 6.22 -25.25 13.58
N PHE A 256 5.06 -24.98 14.14
CA PHE A 256 4.95 -24.27 15.41
C PHE A 256 5.17 -25.31 16.50
N ASP A 257 6.34 -25.24 17.18
CA ASP A 257 6.59 -25.94 18.44
C ASP A 257 6.07 -25.10 19.59
#